data_d84edc6a1e3bd3a7ec584c82b959512a
#
_entry.id   d84edc6a1e3bd3a7ec584c82b959512a
#
_cell.length_a   1.000
_cell.length_b   1.000
_cell.length_c   1.000
_cell.angle_alpha   90.00
_cell.angle_beta   90.00
_cell.angle_gamma   90.00
#
_symmetry.space_group_name_H-M   'P 1'
#
loop_
_entity.id
_entity.type
_entity.pdbx_description
1 polymer ?
#
loop_
_entity_poly.entity_id
_entity_poly.type
_entity_poly.pdbx_seq_one_letter_code
_entity_poly.pdbx_strand_id
1 'polypeptide(L)'
;DPEYSAQKLAKELDTNSRYISAVINLRFQDNYSQMVNEFRIKDAMYMLKDKHCMRMSMEDIASQVGFSNRQSFYAAFYKRTGCTPRDFRMKAINEIENQKKERLEKRKSKLAKAQAEKAK
;
A
#
# COMPACT_ATOMS: atom_id res chain seq x y z
N ASP A 1 0.86 56.78 9.97
CA ASP A 1 0.25 57.26 8.73
C ASP A 1 -0.81 56.28 8.26
N PRO A 2 -2.11 56.69 8.29
CA PRO A 2 -3.21 55.78 7.91
C PRO A 2 -3.17 55.32 6.45
N GLU A 3 -2.70 56.18 5.54
CA GLU A 3 -2.59 55.81 4.13
C GLU A 3 -1.47 54.82 3.88
N TYR A 4 -0.36 54.99 4.57
CA TYR A 4 0.73 54.04 4.54
C TYR A 4 0.28 52.65 4.99
N SER A 5 -0.42 52.58 6.11
CA SER A 5 -0.85 51.31 6.67
C SER A 5 -1.86 50.58 5.77
N ALA A 6 -2.78 51.30 5.11
CA ALA A 6 -3.79 50.66 4.26
C ALA A 6 -3.19 50.09 2.98
N GLN A 7 -2.38 50.86 2.26
CA GLN A 7 -1.80 50.42 0.99
C GLN A 7 -0.69 49.39 1.18
N LYS A 8 0.19 49.61 2.14
CA LYS A 8 1.26 48.65 2.43
C LYS A 8 0.72 47.38 3.01
N LEU A 9 -0.26 47.48 3.89
CA LEU A 9 -0.90 46.30 4.45
C LEU A 9 -1.58 45.46 3.35
N ALA A 10 -2.25 46.12 2.40
CA ALA A 10 -2.86 45.46 1.26
C ALA A 10 -1.82 44.74 0.40
N LYS A 11 -0.68 45.38 0.13
CA LYS A 11 0.41 44.75 -0.63
C LYS A 11 1.06 43.60 0.13
N GLU A 12 1.30 43.78 1.43
CA GLU A 12 1.87 42.74 2.28
C GLU A 12 0.92 41.54 2.41
N LEU A 13 -0.37 41.82 2.60
CA LEU A 13 -1.39 40.77 2.66
C LEU A 13 -1.50 40.01 1.33
N ASP A 14 -1.44 40.74 0.20
CA ASP A 14 -1.48 40.08 -1.10
C ASP A 14 -0.26 39.20 -1.34
N THR A 15 0.94 39.68 -0.99
CA THR A 15 2.18 38.90 -1.08
C THR A 15 2.13 37.71 -0.14
N ASN A 16 1.71 37.91 1.12
CA ASN A 16 1.57 36.83 2.09
C ASN A 16 0.49 35.82 1.67
N SER A 17 -0.61 36.33 1.13
CA SER A 17 -1.69 35.50 0.61
C SER A 17 -1.21 34.57 -0.51
N ARG A 18 -0.42 35.11 -1.45
CA ARG A 18 0.18 34.33 -2.53
C ARG A 18 1.13 33.25 -1.99
N TYR A 19 1.98 33.63 -1.03
CA TYR A 19 2.91 32.71 -0.40
C TYR A 19 2.17 31.61 0.35
N ILE A 20 1.19 31.97 1.15
CA ILE A 20 0.38 31.03 1.91
C ILE A 20 -0.37 30.07 0.96
N SER A 21 -0.97 30.62 -0.11
CA SER A 21 -1.66 29.80 -1.12
C SER A 21 -0.71 28.82 -1.80
N ALA A 22 0.51 29.26 -2.13
CA ALA A 22 1.52 28.39 -2.73
C ALA A 22 1.93 27.28 -1.76
N VAL A 23 2.13 27.58 -0.47
CA VAL A 23 2.47 26.60 0.56
C VAL A 23 1.33 25.60 0.76
N ILE A 24 0.10 26.10 0.83
CA ILE A 24 -1.09 25.24 0.98
C ILE A 24 -1.23 24.30 -0.22
N ASN A 25 -1.06 24.82 -1.44
CA ASN A 25 -1.14 24.04 -2.67
C ASN A 25 -0.08 22.94 -2.71
N LEU A 26 1.16 23.27 -2.33
CA LEU A 26 2.24 22.28 -2.26
C LEU A 26 1.93 21.20 -1.25
N ARG A 27 1.46 21.57 -0.05
CA ARG A 27 1.08 20.60 0.98
C ARG A 27 -0.11 19.75 0.55
N PHE A 28 -1.09 20.36 -0.10
CA PHE A 28 -2.25 19.64 -0.61
C PHE A 28 -1.82 18.61 -1.65
N GLN A 29 -0.92 18.97 -2.58
CA GLN A 29 -0.38 18.05 -3.58
C GLN A 29 0.39 16.92 -2.92
N ASP A 30 1.22 17.20 -1.92
CA ASP A 30 1.96 16.19 -1.17
C ASP A 30 1.02 15.23 -0.45
N ASN A 31 0.02 15.77 0.23
CA ASN A 31 -0.96 14.95 0.95
C ASN A 31 -1.78 14.11 -0.02
N TYR A 32 -2.17 14.68 -1.14
CA TYR A 32 -2.91 13.95 -2.19
C TYR A 32 -2.06 12.82 -2.77
N SER A 33 -0.80 13.10 -3.09
CA SER A 33 0.13 12.10 -3.61
C SER A 33 0.35 10.97 -2.62
N GLN A 34 0.51 11.28 -1.33
CA GLN A 34 0.64 10.27 -0.28
C GLN A 34 -0.61 9.42 -0.16
N MET A 35 -1.77 10.02 -0.18
CA MET A 35 -3.05 9.31 -0.11
C MET A 35 -3.22 8.38 -1.30
N VAL A 36 -2.95 8.86 -2.52
CA VAL A 36 -3.02 8.04 -3.74
C VAL A 36 -2.05 6.86 -3.65
N ASN A 37 -0.81 7.12 -3.21
CA ASN A 37 0.18 6.06 -3.05
C ASN A 37 -0.24 5.03 -2.01
N GLU A 38 -0.88 5.45 -0.91
CA GLU A 38 -1.41 4.51 0.08
C GLU A 38 -2.46 3.58 -0.53
N PHE A 39 -3.39 4.11 -1.32
CA PHE A 39 -4.38 3.29 -2.03
C PHE A 39 -3.73 2.34 -3.01
N ARG A 40 -2.75 2.83 -3.79
CA ARG A 40 -2.01 2.01 -4.74
C ARG A 40 -1.27 0.87 -4.05
N ILE A 41 -0.67 1.14 -2.90
CA ILE A 41 0.05 0.11 -2.13
C ILE A 41 -0.92 -0.90 -1.52
N LYS A 42 -2.08 -0.48 -1.03
CA LYS A 42 -3.11 -1.40 -0.54
C LYS A 42 -3.58 -2.33 -1.65
N ASP A 43 -3.82 -1.81 -2.85
CA ASP A 43 -4.19 -2.62 -4.01
C ASP A 43 -3.08 -3.61 -4.36
N ALA A 44 -1.82 -3.15 -4.33
CA ALA A 44 -0.67 -4.02 -4.58
C ALA A 44 -0.56 -5.13 -3.54
N MET A 45 -0.76 -4.82 -2.27
CA MET A 45 -0.76 -5.83 -1.19
C MET A 45 -1.82 -6.89 -1.44
N TYR A 46 -3.02 -6.48 -1.84
CA TYR A 46 -4.09 -7.42 -2.20
C TYR A 46 -3.68 -8.32 -3.36
N MET A 47 -3.16 -7.73 -4.45
CA MET A 47 -2.71 -8.49 -5.61
C MET A 47 -1.57 -9.45 -5.30
N LEU A 48 -0.63 -9.02 -4.46
CA LEU A 48 0.51 -9.86 -4.06
C LEU A 48 0.09 -11.09 -3.24
N LYS A 49 -1.05 -11.03 -2.57
CA LYS A 49 -1.61 -12.15 -1.81
C LYS A 49 -2.57 -13.01 -2.63
N ASP A 50 -3.04 -12.51 -3.76
CA ASP A 50 -4.06 -13.18 -4.57
C ASP A 50 -3.42 -14.31 -5.40
N LYS A 51 -4.00 -15.49 -5.31
CA LYS A 51 -3.57 -16.66 -6.08
C LYS A 51 -3.61 -16.42 -7.59
N HIS A 52 -4.60 -15.65 -8.05
CA HIS A 52 -4.76 -15.35 -9.48
C HIS A 52 -3.68 -14.39 -10.00
N CYS A 53 -3.00 -13.68 -9.12
CA CYS A 53 -1.95 -12.72 -9.47
C CYS A 53 -0.54 -13.25 -9.24
N MET A 54 -0.37 -14.51 -8.82
CA MET A 54 0.95 -15.05 -8.46
C MET A 54 1.92 -15.16 -9.65
N ARG A 55 1.40 -15.23 -10.87
CA ARG A 55 2.21 -15.27 -12.09
C ARG A 55 2.54 -13.89 -12.66
N MET A 56 1.94 -12.84 -12.12
CA MET A 56 2.23 -11.48 -12.57
C MET A 56 3.62 -11.05 -12.13
N SER A 57 4.34 -10.38 -13.02
CA SER A 57 5.64 -9.79 -12.68
C SER A 57 5.44 -8.58 -11.75
N MET A 58 6.51 -8.17 -11.08
CA MET A 58 6.45 -6.96 -10.26
C MET A 58 6.19 -5.71 -11.10
N GLU A 59 6.71 -5.65 -12.32
CA GLU A 59 6.41 -4.58 -13.27
C GLU A 59 4.94 -4.52 -13.63
N ASP A 60 4.33 -5.67 -13.87
CA ASP A 60 2.89 -5.75 -14.19
C ASP A 60 2.03 -5.27 -13.02
N ILE A 61 2.35 -5.69 -11.81
CA ILE A 61 1.64 -5.25 -10.61
C ILE A 61 1.82 -3.75 -10.42
N ALA A 62 3.04 -3.24 -10.53
CA ALA A 62 3.32 -1.81 -10.41
C ALA A 62 2.49 -1.00 -11.40
N SER A 63 2.45 -1.43 -12.65
CA SER A 63 1.67 -0.77 -13.71
C SER A 63 0.18 -0.82 -13.41
N GLN A 64 -0.34 -1.97 -12.99
CA GLN A 64 -1.76 -2.16 -12.70
C GLN A 64 -2.24 -1.26 -11.56
N VAL A 65 -1.43 -1.09 -10.52
CA VAL A 65 -1.81 -0.22 -9.40
C VAL A 65 -1.49 1.25 -9.65
N GLY A 66 -0.88 1.60 -10.78
CA GLY A 66 -0.74 2.98 -11.24
C GLY A 66 0.63 3.60 -11.03
N PHE A 67 1.67 2.83 -10.76
CA PHE A 67 3.04 3.33 -10.73
C PHE A 67 3.64 3.35 -12.15
N SER A 68 4.39 4.40 -12.45
CA SER A 68 4.99 4.56 -13.78
C SER A 68 6.22 3.67 -13.99
N ASN A 69 6.87 3.23 -12.92
CA ASN A 69 8.02 2.35 -13.01
C ASN A 69 8.17 1.50 -11.75
N ARG A 70 9.00 0.47 -11.86
CA ARG A 70 9.26 -0.46 -10.77
C ARG A 70 9.92 0.20 -9.57
N GLN A 71 10.84 1.14 -9.81
CA GLN A 71 11.59 1.80 -8.74
C GLN A 71 10.67 2.62 -7.82
N SER A 72 9.77 3.39 -8.43
CA SER A 72 8.78 4.17 -7.66
C SER A 72 7.86 3.27 -6.85
N PHE A 73 7.44 2.15 -7.42
CA PHE A 73 6.63 1.15 -6.73
C PHE A 73 7.37 0.57 -5.53
N TYR A 74 8.61 0.13 -5.72
CA TYR A 74 9.40 -0.47 -4.64
C TYR A 74 9.65 0.54 -3.51
N ALA A 75 9.99 1.77 -3.83
CA ALA A 75 10.23 2.82 -2.83
C ALA A 75 8.97 3.09 -2.01
N ALA A 76 7.82 3.26 -2.66
CA ALA A 76 6.56 3.51 -1.98
C ALA A 76 6.12 2.30 -1.14
N PHE A 77 6.29 1.10 -1.66
CA PHE A 77 5.94 -0.14 -0.96
C PHE A 77 6.80 -0.32 0.30
N TYR A 78 8.10 -0.15 0.18
CA TYR A 78 9.02 -0.27 1.31
C TYR A 78 8.72 0.78 2.38
N LYS A 79 8.46 2.01 1.97
CA LYS A 79 8.11 3.10 2.89
C LYS A 79 6.85 2.77 3.72
N ARG A 80 5.87 2.11 3.10
CA ARG A 80 4.60 1.80 3.75
C ARG A 80 4.66 0.52 4.59
N THR A 81 5.32 -0.52 4.09
CA THR A 81 5.27 -1.86 4.68
C THR A 81 6.55 -2.27 5.42
N GLY A 82 7.67 -1.60 5.15
CA GLY A 82 8.97 -1.97 5.70
C GLY A 82 9.62 -3.17 5.03
N CYS A 83 9.06 -3.69 3.95
CA CYS A 83 9.65 -4.79 3.20
C CYS A 83 9.46 -4.57 1.69
N THR A 84 10.16 -5.36 0.88
CA THR A 84 10.00 -5.29 -0.57
C THR A 84 8.72 -6.01 -1.00
N PRO A 85 8.15 -5.66 -2.17
CA PRO A 85 7.01 -6.42 -2.71
C PRO A 85 7.30 -7.90 -2.89
N ARG A 86 8.53 -8.25 -3.28
CA ARG A 86 8.95 -9.64 -3.44
C ARG A 86 8.91 -10.39 -2.10
N ASP A 87 9.47 -9.81 -1.06
CA ASP A 87 9.46 -10.40 0.28
C ASP A 87 8.03 -10.56 0.80
N PHE A 88 7.20 -9.56 0.56
CA PHE A 88 5.80 -9.60 0.95
C PHE A 88 5.07 -10.76 0.27
N ARG A 89 5.29 -10.95 -1.04
CA ARG A 89 4.72 -12.08 -1.79
C ARG A 89 5.20 -13.43 -1.24
N MET A 90 6.49 -13.53 -0.97
CA MET A 90 7.07 -14.78 -0.43
C MET A 90 6.45 -15.15 0.92
N LYS A 91 6.28 -14.18 1.80
CA LYS A 91 5.61 -14.40 3.09
C LYS A 91 4.17 -14.86 2.89
N ALA A 92 3.45 -14.25 1.95
CA ALA A 92 2.07 -14.62 1.66
C ALA A 92 1.98 -16.07 1.11
N ILE A 93 2.90 -16.45 0.23
CA ILE A 93 2.98 -17.82 -0.30
C ILE A 93 3.24 -18.81 0.84
N ASN A 94 4.18 -18.51 1.71
CA ASN A 94 4.53 -19.37 2.84
C ASN A 94 3.33 -19.53 3.80
N GLU A 95 2.61 -18.47 4.08
CA GLU A 95 1.40 -18.53 4.91
C GLU A 95 0.33 -19.42 4.29
N ILE A 96 0.11 -19.32 2.98
CA ILE A 96 -0.87 -20.15 2.26
C ILE A 96 -0.46 -21.61 2.33
N GLU A 97 0.82 -21.92 2.11
CA GLU A 97 1.33 -23.30 2.19
C GLU A 97 1.20 -23.87 3.59
N ASN A 98 1.50 -23.08 4.62
CA ASN A 98 1.36 -23.50 6.01
C ASN A 98 -0.10 -23.78 6.36
N GLN A 99 -1.03 -22.93 5.92
CA GLN A 99 -2.46 -23.15 6.12
C GLN A 99 -2.94 -24.43 5.44
N LYS A 100 -2.45 -24.71 4.24
CA LYS A 100 -2.77 -25.96 3.52
C LYS A 100 -2.27 -27.19 4.29
N LYS A 101 -1.05 -27.14 4.80
CA LYS A 101 -0.48 -28.22 5.62
C LYS A 101 -1.30 -28.47 6.87
N GLU A 102 -1.67 -27.40 7.58
CA GLU A 102 -2.50 -27.50 8.79
C GLU A 102 -3.86 -28.14 8.49
N ARG A 103 -4.50 -27.73 7.38
CA ARG A 103 -5.77 -28.31 6.95
C ARG A 103 -5.64 -29.78 6.62
N LEU A 104 -4.57 -30.18 5.95
CA LEU A 104 -4.29 -31.56 5.63
C LEU A 104 -4.06 -32.41 6.88
N GLU A 105 -3.29 -31.90 7.83
CA GLU A 105 -3.05 -32.56 9.11
C GLU A 105 -4.34 -32.73 9.91
N LYS A 106 -5.18 -31.72 9.96
CA LYS A 106 -6.49 -31.77 10.61
C LYS A 106 -7.40 -32.81 9.94
N ARG A 107 -7.40 -32.91 8.61
CA ARG A 107 -8.17 -33.94 7.88
C ARG A 107 -7.67 -35.34 8.17
N LYS A 108 -6.35 -35.53 8.17
CA LYS A 108 -5.72 -36.81 8.51
C LYS A 108 -6.05 -37.23 9.94
N SER A 109 -5.99 -36.28 10.88
CA SER A 109 -6.34 -36.53 12.28
C SER A 109 -7.80 -36.94 12.44
N LYS A 110 -8.72 -36.23 11.75
CA LYS A 110 -10.14 -36.59 11.77
C LYS A 110 -10.42 -37.96 11.16
N LEU A 111 -9.76 -38.28 10.04
CA LEU A 111 -9.89 -39.60 9.40
C LEU A 111 -9.36 -40.70 10.28
N ALA A 112 -8.21 -40.50 10.92
CA ALA A 112 -7.63 -41.48 11.86
C ALA A 112 -8.56 -41.73 13.05
N LYS A 113 -9.17 -40.67 13.61
CA LYS A 113 -10.16 -40.83 14.69
C LYS A 113 -11.42 -41.57 14.24
N ALA A 114 -11.92 -41.21 13.05
CA ALA A 114 -13.10 -41.87 12.51
C ALA A 114 -12.85 -43.37 12.24
N GLN A 115 -11.66 -43.74 11.73
CA GLN A 115 -11.27 -45.12 11.52
C GLN A 115 -11.09 -45.86 12.84
N ALA A 116 -10.51 -45.23 13.85
CA ALA A 116 -10.36 -45.81 15.18
C ALA A 116 -11.73 -46.08 15.83
N GLU A 117 -12.69 -45.16 15.67
CA GLU A 117 -14.06 -45.38 16.17
C GLU A 117 -14.79 -46.51 15.45
N LYS A 118 -14.59 -46.63 14.13
CA LYS A 118 -15.18 -47.75 13.35
C LYS A 118 -14.56 -49.10 13.66
N ALA A 119 -13.32 -49.15 14.10
CA ALA A 119 -12.64 -50.36 14.47
C ALA A 119 -13.06 -50.91 15.84
N LYS A 120 -13.74 -50.11 16.62
CA LYS A 120 -14.35 -50.56 17.89
C LYS A 120 -15.74 -51.10 17.66
#